data_5fe77285203ffe5e1b610a2561afb115
#
_entry.id   5fe77285203ffe5e1b610a2561afb115
#
_cell.length_a   1.000
_cell.length_b   1.000
_cell.length_c   1.000
_cell.angle_alpha   90.00
_cell.angle_beta   90.00
_cell.angle_gamma   90.00
#
_symmetry.space_group_name_H-M   'P 1'
#
loop_
_entity.id
_entity.type
_entity.pdbx_description
1 polymer ?
#
loop_
_entity_poly.entity_id
_entity_poly.type
_entity_poly.pdbx_seq_one_letter_code
_entity_poly.pdbx_strand_id
1 'polypeptide(L)'
;DNPPDLAVFDIKMPKMDGMELLRRLRENSPLPVIFLTSKDDESDEEAGLQLGADDYIAKPFSLRLLIARIRAILRRAEPLAAGANPANTPEPAAANLRRGRLFMDPARHQVTWDDQQVSLTVTEFLILEALAIRPGVIKSRNQLMDAAYPDDVFVDDRTVDSHIKRMRRKFKLVDAAFDAIDTLYGAGYSFTDA
;
A
#
# COMPACT_ATOMS: atom_id res chain seq x y z
N ASP A 1 13.75 -26.67 -8.60
CA ASP A 1 12.79 -25.60 -8.97
C ASP A 1 12.86 -24.55 -7.86
N ASN A 2 13.15 -23.32 -8.27
CA ASN A 2 13.22 -22.20 -7.32
C ASN A 2 11.78 -21.67 -7.12
N PRO A 3 11.24 -21.64 -5.90
CA PRO A 3 9.91 -21.09 -5.69
C PRO A 3 9.91 -19.58 -6.04
N PRO A 4 8.81 -19.04 -6.54
CA PRO A 4 8.71 -17.61 -6.81
C PRO A 4 8.70 -16.80 -5.50
N ASP A 5 9.28 -15.61 -5.53
CA ASP A 5 9.30 -14.68 -4.39
C ASP A 5 8.07 -13.76 -4.36
N LEU A 6 7.38 -13.60 -5.51
CA LEU A 6 6.16 -12.81 -5.68
C LEU A 6 5.39 -13.29 -6.91
N ALA A 7 4.08 -13.17 -6.89
CA ALA A 7 3.22 -13.44 -8.03
C ALA A 7 2.48 -12.19 -8.51
N VAL A 8 2.29 -12.09 -9.83
CA VAL A 8 1.46 -11.04 -10.45
C VAL A 8 0.33 -11.74 -11.18
N PHE A 9 -0.90 -11.47 -10.79
CA PHE A 9 -2.09 -12.07 -11.36
C PHE A 9 -2.95 -11.04 -12.08
N ASP A 10 -3.52 -11.42 -13.22
CA ASP A 10 -4.68 -10.71 -13.77
C ASP A 10 -5.93 -11.19 -13.03
N ILE A 11 -6.83 -10.28 -12.66
CA ILE A 11 -8.11 -10.68 -12.06
C ILE A 11 -8.93 -11.45 -13.09
N LYS A 12 -9.08 -10.91 -14.30
CA LYS A 12 -9.87 -11.51 -15.37
C LYS A 12 -9.05 -12.46 -16.22
N MET A 13 -8.92 -13.69 -15.79
CA MET A 13 -8.26 -14.74 -16.56
C MET A 13 -9.30 -15.76 -17.10
N PRO A 14 -9.10 -16.29 -18.34
CA PRO A 14 -9.94 -17.36 -18.84
C PRO A 14 -9.77 -18.64 -18.01
N LYS A 15 -10.88 -19.33 -17.70
CA LYS A 15 -10.96 -20.61 -16.96
C LYS A 15 -10.84 -20.53 -15.42
N MET A 16 -10.09 -19.60 -14.87
CA MET A 16 -9.96 -19.42 -13.42
C MET A 16 -9.82 -17.94 -13.13
N ASP A 17 -10.66 -17.41 -12.25
CA ASP A 17 -10.56 -16.05 -11.75
C ASP A 17 -9.30 -15.90 -10.87
N GLY A 18 -8.58 -14.79 -11.02
CA GLY A 18 -7.42 -14.46 -10.22
C GLY A 18 -7.71 -14.46 -8.71
N MET A 19 -8.92 -14.09 -8.32
CA MET A 19 -9.39 -14.09 -6.94
C MET A 19 -9.48 -15.51 -6.37
N GLU A 20 -10.06 -16.43 -7.12
CA GLU A 20 -10.12 -17.85 -6.73
C GLU A 20 -8.71 -18.45 -6.67
N LEU A 21 -7.81 -18.05 -7.58
CA LEU A 21 -6.41 -18.47 -7.53
C LEU A 21 -5.72 -17.97 -6.26
N LEU A 22 -5.94 -16.69 -5.87
CA LEU A 22 -5.40 -16.14 -4.63
C LEU A 22 -5.94 -16.89 -3.40
N ARG A 23 -7.24 -17.16 -3.36
CA ARG A 23 -7.86 -17.91 -2.26
C ARG A 23 -7.17 -19.26 -2.04
N ARG A 24 -6.98 -20.02 -3.12
CA ARG A 24 -6.27 -21.30 -3.07
C ARG A 24 -4.80 -21.17 -2.69
N LEU A 25 -4.14 -20.13 -3.18
CA LEU A 25 -2.76 -19.85 -2.83
C LEU A 25 -2.63 -19.60 -1.31
N ARG A 26 -3.53 -18.82 -0.73
CA ARG A 26 -3.51 -18.47 0.70
C ARG A 26 -3.78 -19.65 1.64
N GLU A 27 -4.36 -20.75 1.15
CA GLU A 27 -4.48 -22.00 1.93
C GLU A 27 -3.12 -22.62 2.28
N ASN A 28 -2.08 -22.37 1.44
CA ASN A 28 -0.80 -23.06 1.55
C ASN A 28 0.43 -22.14 1.48
N SER A 29 0.28 -20.85 1.19
CA SER A 29 1.42 -19.97 0.96
C SER A 29 1.14 -18.51 1.32
N PRO A 30 2.07 -17.85 2.03
CA PRO A 30 2.06 -16.41 2.26
C PRO A 30 2.68 -15.61 1.10
N LEU A 31 2.92 -16.22 -0.06
CA LEU A 31 3.57 -15.61 -1.22
C LEU A 31 2.91 -14.26 -1.55
N PRO A 32 3.68 -13.16 -1.62
CA PRO A 32 3.14 -11.86 -2.02
C PRO A 32 2.48 -11.89 -3.39
N VAL A 33 1.34 -11.20 -3.51
CA VAL A 33 0.56 -11.15 -4.76
C VAL A 33 0.19 -9.73 -5.10
N ILE A 34 0.48 -9.33 -6.35
CA ILE A 34 -0.01 -8.10 -6.96
C ILE A 34 -1.09 -8.47 -7.96
N PHE A 35 -2.25 -7.81 -7.89
CA PHE A 35 -3.27 -7.93 -8.93
C PHE A 35 -3.15 -6.84 -9.99
N LEU A 36 -3.38 -7.25 -11.24
CA LEU A 36 -3.64 -6.34 -12.36
C LEU A 36 -5.15 -6.30 -12.58
N THR A 37 -5.75 -5.11 -12.49
CA THR A 37 -7.21 -4.93 -12.57
C THR A 37 -7.61 -3.95 -13.67
N SER A 38 -8.81 -4.10 -14.22
CA SER A 38 -9.40 -3.09 -15.11
C SER A 38 -10.02 -1.96 -14.28
N LYS A 39 -9.98 -0.71 -14.75
CA LYS A 39 -10.48 0.49 -14.03
C LYS A 39 -11.93 0.40 -13.55
N ASP A 40 -12.74 -0.47 -14.14
CA ASP A 40 -14.17 -0.56 -13.90
C ASP A 40 -14.55 -1.51 -12.75
N ASP A 41 -13.58 -2.15 -12.10
CA ASP A 41 -13.80 -3.22 -11.13
C ASP A 41 -13.47 -2.80 -9.68
N GLU A 42 -14.01 -1.67 -9.21
CA GLU A 42 -13.84 -1.24 -7.80
C GLU A 42 -14.32 -2.30 -6.78
N SER A 43 -15.34 -3.08 -7.15
CA SER A 43 -15.83 -4.19 -6.31
C SER A 43 -14.82 -5.34 -6.20
N ASP A 44 -14.07 -5.60 -7.26
CA ASP A 44 -13.08 -6.68 -7.29
C ASP A 44 -11.82 -6.29 -6.51
N GLU A 45 -11.43 -5.00 -6.48
CA GLU A 45 -10.35 -4.51 -5.63
C GLU A 45 -10.67 -4.69 -4.14
N GLU A 46 -11.90 -4.42 -3.71
CA GLU A 46 -12.33 -4.60 -2.33
C GLU A 46 -12.29 -6.07 -1.90
N ALA A 47 -12.81 -6.95 -2.75
CA ALA A 47 -12.84 -8.38 -2.48
C ALA A 47 -11.43 -8.98 -2.39
N GLY A 48 -10.54 -8.58 -3.28
CA GLY A 48 -9.18 -9.12 -3.29
C GLY A 48 -8.32 -8.65 -2.12
N LEU A 49 -8.49 -7.40 -1.65
CA LEU A 49 -7.83 -6.93 -0.42
C LEU A 49 -8.27 -7.73 0.80
N GLN A 50 -9.57 -8.09 0.87
CA GLN A 50 -10.10 -8.96 1.92
C GLN A 50 -9.52 -10.38 1.83
N LEU A 51 -9.19 -10.84 0.62
CA LEU A 51 -8.55 -12.14 0.37
C LEU A 51 -7.03 -12.14 0.61
N GLY A 52 -6.44 -10.98 0.93
CA GLY A 52 -5.02 -10.89 1.32
C GLY A 52 -4.05 -10.66 0.15
N ALA A 53 -4.45 -9.96 -0.90
CA ALA A 53 -3.51 -9.43 -1.89
C ALA A 53 -2.67 -8.30 -1.28
N ASP A 54 -1.41 -8.21 -1.69
CA ASP A 54 -0.47 -7.23 -1.16
C ASP A 54 -0.56 -5.89 -1.87
N ASP A 55 -0.95 -5.86 -3.15
CA ASP A 55 -1.18 -4.64 -3.90
C ASP A 55 -2.05 -4.85 -5.15
N TYR A 56 -2.53 -3.73 -5.74
CA TYR A 56 -3.34 -3.66 -6.96
C TYR A 56 -2.79 -2.61 -7.91
N ILE A 57 -2.77 -2.92 -9.19
CA ILE A 57 -2.35 -2.02 -10.24
C ILE A 57 -3.44 -1.98 -11.30
N ALA A 58 -4.07 -0.80 -11.48
CA ALA A 58 -5.09 -0.61 -12.50
C ALA A 58 -4.47 -0.53 -13.91
N LYS A 59 -5.06 -1.22 -14.86
CA LYS A 59 -4.75 -1.12 -16.30
C LYS A 59 -5.37 0.15 -16.90
N PRO A 60 -4.65 0.88 -17.80
CA PRO A 60 -3.29 0.65 -18.24
C PRO A 60 -2.25 1.12 -17.21
N PHE A 61 -1.14 0.42 -17.09
CA PHE A 61 -0.05 0.77 -16.18
C PHE A 61 1.29 0.81 -16.91
N SER A 62 2.28 1.53 -16.34
CA SER A 62 3.64 1.48 -16.85
C SER A 62 4.42 0.31 -16.26
N LEU A 63 5.37 -0.23 -17.04
CA LEU A 63 6.28 -1.27 -16.55
C LEU A 63 7.11 -0.78 -15.36
N ARG A 64 7.47 0.50 -15.33
CA ARG A 64 8.17 1.13 -14.20
C ARG A 64 7.37 1.03 -12.91
N LEU A 65 6.05 1.33 -12.96
CA LEU A 65 5.17 1.20 -11.81
C LEU A 65 5.15 -0.23 -11.28
N LEU A 66 4.96 -1.21 -12.16
CA LEU A 66 4.95 -2.62 -11.78
C LEU A 66 6.27 -3.01 -11.10
N ILE A 67 7.42 -2.65 -11.68
CA ILE A 67 8.75 -2.95 -11.12
C ILE A 67 8.93 -2.28 -9.74
N ALA A 68 8.54 -1.02 -9.59
CA ALA A 68 8.63 -0.31 -8.33
C ALA A 68 7.81 -1.00 -7.22
N ARG A 69 6.59 -1.46 -7.55
CA ARG A 69 5.72 -2.21 -6.63
C ARG A 69 6.30 -3.57 -6.24
N ILE A 70 6.80 -4.32 -7.22
CA ILE A 70 7.47 -5.60 -6.98
C ILE A 70 8.64 -5.39 -6.01
N ARG A 71 9.52 -4.42 -6.27
CA ARG A 71 10.67 -4.13 -5.40
C ARG A 71 10.25 -3.74 -3.99
N ALA A 72 9.22 -2.92 -3.85
CA ALA A 72 8.72 -2.50 -2.54
C ALA A 72 8.19 -3.70 -1.73
N ILE A 73 7.47 -4.62 -2.37
CA ILE A 73 6.94 -5.81 -1.70
C ILE A 73 8.04 -6.80 -1.37
N LEU A 74 8.98 -7.07 -2.28
CA LEU A 74 10.08 -8.01 -2.03
C LEU A 74 11.00 -7.53 -0.91
N ARG A 75 11.27 -6.24 -0.81
CA ARG A 75 12.02 -5.66 0.32
C ARG A 75 11.35 -5.92 1.68
N ARG A 76 10.02 -6.05 1.72
CA ARG A 76 9.26 -6.44 2.94
C ARG A 76 9.40 -7.94 3.27
N ALA A 77 9.46 -8.77 2.23
CA ALA A 77 9.50 -10.22 2.38
C ALA A 77 10.88 -10.74 2.80
N GLU A 78 11.95 -9.95 2.61
CA GLU A 78 13.28 -10.29 3.10
C GLU A 78 13.30 -10.19 4.64
N PRO A 79 13.53 -11.29 5.37
CA PRO A 79 13.90 -11.21 6.77
C PRO A 79 15.18 -10.37 6.85
N LEU A 80 15.30 -9.49 7.84
CA LEU A 80 16.54 -8.78 8.14
C LEU A 80 17.68 -9.80 8.34
N ALA A 81 18.24 -10.32 7.24
CA ALA A 81 19.46 -11.10 7.28
C ALA A 81 20.58 -10.14 7.68
N ALA A 82 21.09 -10.33 8.89
CA ALA A 82 22.31 -9.73 9.36
C ALA A 82 23.45 -10.09 8.39
N GLY A 83 23.88 -9.14 7.56
CA GLY A 83 24.96 -9.37 6.61
C GLY A 83 24.99 -8.28 5.52
N ALA A 84 25.10 -7.03 5.93
CA ALA A 84 25.28 -5.92 5.00
C ALA A 84 26.61 -6.03 4.25
N ASN A 85 26.55 -6.09 2.94
CA ASN A 85 27.71 -5.82 2.08
C ASN A 85 27.90 -4.29 2.00
N PRO A 86 29.05 -3.71 2.37
CA PRO A 86 29.23 -2.27 2.58
C PRO A 86 29.46 -1.44 1.30
N ALA A 87 28.89 -1.84 0.16
CA ALA A 87 29.10 -1.14 -1.11
C ALA A 87 27.87 -0.37 -1.66
N ASN A 88 26.74 -0.39 -0.97
CA ASN A 88 25.63 0.52 -1.25
C ASN A 88 25.39 1.34 0.00
N THR A 89 25.55 2.66 -0.11
CA THR A 89 25.21 3.63 0.93
C THR A 89 23.81 3.31 1.45
N PRO A 90 23.62 2.95 2.74
CA PRO A 90 22.28 2.79 3.26
C PRO A 90 21.64 4.18 3.23
N GLU A 91 20.56 4.34 2.47
CA GLU A 91 19.60 5.36 2.86
C GLU A 91 19.31 5.13 4.35
N PRO A 92 19.33 6.19 5.18
CA PRO A 92 19.09 6.04 6.60
C PRO A 92 17.78 5.26 6.76
N ALA A 93 17.86 4.12 7.43
CA ALA A 93 16.70 3.28 7.70
C ALA A 93 15.58 4.22 8.18
N ALA A 94 14.48 4.30 7.42
CA ALA A 94 13.43 5.24 7.71
C ALA A 94 13.01 5.01 9.16
N ALA A 95 13.19 6.01 10.00
CA ALA A 95 12.93 5.89 11.43
C ALA A 95 11.46 5.58 11.65
N ASN A 96 11.16 4.73 12.62
CA ASN A 96 9.79 4.47 13.00
C ASN A 96 9.06 5.80 13.28
N LEU A 97 7.87 5.94 12.72
CA LEU A 97 7.05 7.13 12.88
C LEU A 97 5.99 6.88 13.95
N ARG A 98 5.94 7.71 14.98
CA ARG A 98 4.87 7.70 15.96
C ARG A 98 4.16 9.06 15.97
N ARG A 99 2.83 9.05 15.85
CA ARG A 99 1.97 10.24 15.88
C ARG A 99 0.72 9.93 16.69
N GLY A 100 0.68 10.40 17.93
CA GLY A 100 -0.40 10.05 18.84
C GLY A 100 -0.64 8.55 18.90
N ARG A 101 -1.80 8.12 18.44
CA ARG A 101 -2.25 6.72 18.38
C ARG A 101 -1.70 5.92 17.19
N LEU A 102 -1.14 6.62 16.19
CA LEU A 102 -0.55 5.99 14.99
C LEU A 102 0.90 5.58 15.27
N PHE A 103 1.23 4.35 14.92
CA PHE A 103 2.61 3.88 14.79
C PHE A 103 2.82 3.27 13.40
N MET A 104 3.94 3.63 12.78
CA MET A 104 4.36 3.10 11.48
C MET A 104 5.81 2.62 11.55
N ASP A 105 6.06 1.42 11.05
CA ASP A 105 7.38 0.85 10.83
C ASP A 105 7.62 0.73 9.32
N PRO A 106 8.34 1.67 8.69
CA PRO A 106 8.59 1.64 7.25
C PRO A 106 9.41 0.43 6.80
N ALA A 107 10.33 -0.05 7.65
CA ALA A 107 11.16 -1.22 7.33
C ALA A 107 10.32 -2.50 7.21
N ARG A 108 9.27 -2.61 8.01
CA ARG A 108 8.34 -3.76 8.01
C ARG A 108 7.02 -3.47 7.31
N HIS A 109 6.79 -2.25 6.84
CA HIS A 109 5.51 -1.78 6.33
C HIS A 109 4.34 -2.05 7.29
N GLN A 110 4.60 -1.98 8.58
CA GLN A 110 3.59 -2.22 9.60
C GLN A 110 2.97 -0.89 10.03
N VAL A 111 1.66 -0.93 10.23
CA VAL A 111 0.88 0.19 10.76
C VAL A 111 0.05 -0.34 11.91
N THR A 112 0.07 0.37 13.03
CA THR A 112 -0.86 0.14 14.13
C THR A 112 -1.56 1.44 14.52
N TRP A 113 -2.78 1.30 15.03
CA TRP A 113 -3.58 2.34 15.63
C TRP A 113 -4.00 1.87 17.02
N ASP A 114 -3.58 2.54 18.09
CA ASP A 114 -3.70 2.05 19.47
C ASP A 114 -3.18 0.61 19.62
N ASP A 115 -1.99 0.34 19.10
CA ASP A 115 -1.34 -0.97 19.10
C ASP A 115 -2.11 -2.09 18.37
N GLN A 116 -3.25 -1.79 17.73
CA GLN A 116 -3.99 -2.72 16.88
C GLN A 116 -3.54 -2.59 15.42
N GLN A 117 -3.23 -3.72 14.79
CA GLN A 117 -2.71 -3.73 13.42
C GLN A 117 -3.75 -3.28 12.40
N VAL A 118 -3.36 -2.36 11.51
CA VAL A 118 -4.13 -1.92 10.35
C VAL A 118 -3.44 -2.42 9.07
N SER A 119 -4.11 -3.29 8.31
CA SER A 119 -3.55 -3.86 7.08
C SER A 119 -3.70 -2.89 5.91
N LEU A 120 -2.61 -2.21 5.56
CA LEU A 120 -2.56 -1.30 4.41
C LEU A 120 -1.82 -1.95 3.23
N THR A 121 -2.21 -1.58 2.02
CA THR A 121 -1.40 -1.85 0.82
C THR A 121 -0.17 -0.95 0.80
N VAL A 122 0.81 -1.28 -0.07
CA VAL A 122 2.02 -0.45 -0.21
C VAL A 122 1.67 1.00 -0.55
N THR A 123 0.74 1.23 -1.49
CA THR A 123 0.30 2.57 -1.87
C THR A 123 -0.35 3.32 -0.72
N GLU A 124 -1.25 2.67 0.00
CA GLU A 124 -1.91 3.25 1.16
C GLU A 124 -0.92 3.59 2.26
N PHE A 125 0.09 2.71 2.48
CA PHE A 125 1.16 2.96 3.44
C PHE A 125 1.95 4.22 3.07
N LEU A 126 2.39 4.35 1.80
CA LEU A 126 3.17 5.50 1.34
C LEU A 126 2.37 6.81 1.40
N ILE A 127 1.08 6.77 1.06
CA ILE A 127 0.18 7.93 1.19
C ILE A 127 0.04 8.31 2.67
N LEU A 128 -0.19 7.35 3.57
CA LEU A 128 -0.30 7.61 5.00
C LEU A 128 1.00 8.17 5.57
N GLU A 129 2.14 7.60 5.21
CA GLU A 129 3.45 8.07 5.62
C GLU A 129 3.67 9.52 5.19
N ALA A 130 3.39 9.85 3.92
CA ALA A 130 3.50 11.22 3.41
C ALA A 130 2.65 12.22 4.18
N LEU A 131 1.46 11.81 4.63
CA LEU A 131 0.57 12.64 5.45
C LEU A 131 1.09 12.76 6.90
N ALA A 132 1.51 11.63 7.51
CA ALA A 132 1.86 11.55 8.92
C ALA A 132 3.25 12.09 9.25
N ILE A 133 4.17 12.21 8.28
CA ILE A 133 5.49 12.83 8.49
C ILE A 133 5.35 14.27 9.03
N ARG A 134 4.35 15.02 8.54
CA ARG A 134 4.09 16.39 8.97
C ARG A 134 2.60 16.59 9.25
N PRO A 135 2.13 16.22 10.46
CA PRO A 135 0.74 16.44 10.84
C PRO A 135 0.31 17.90 10.66
N GLY A 136 -0.95 18.11 10.29
CA GLY A 136 -1.54 19.42 10.03
C GLY A 136 -1.13 20.06 8.70
N VAL A 137 -0.14 19.50 7.98
CA VAL A 137 0.25 20.01 6.67
C VAL A 137 -0.61 19.39 5.59
N ILE A 138 -1.25 20.26 4.79
CA ILE A 138 -2.07 19.82 3.66
C ILE A 138 -1.15 19.33 2.54
N LYS A 139 -1.44 18.15 2.03
CA LYS A 139 -0.83 17.57 0.82
C LYS A 139 -1.85 17.56 -0.32
N SER A 140 -1.47 18.14 -1.45
CA SER A 140 -2.29 18.05 -2.66
C SER A 140 -2.35 16.60 -3.18
N ARG A 141 -3.34 16.28 -4.03
CA ARG A 141 -3.42 14.98 -4.68
C ARG A 141 -2.15 14.63 -5.44
N ASN A 142 -1.61 15.59 -6.20
CA ASN A 142 -0.34 15.38 -6.93
C ASN A 142 0.82 15.04 -5.99
N GLN A 143 0.98 15.76 -4.87
CA GLN A 143 2.01 15.47 -3.89
C GLN A 143 1.87 14.09 -3.24
N LEU A 144 0.63 13.62 -3.04
CA LEU A 144 0.37 12.26 -2.54
C LEU A 144 0.61 11.21 -3.62
N MET A 145 0.32 11.55 -4.87
CA MET A 145 0.67 10.70 -6.01
C MET A 145 2.17 10.56 -6.15
N ASP A 146 2.93 11.66 -6.12
CA ASP A 146 4.39 11.64 -6.19
C ASP A 146 5.01 10.83 -5.06
N ALA A 147 4.44 10.92 -3.84
CA ALA A 147 4.88 10.13 -2.70
C ALA A 147 4.59 8.63 -2.85
N ALA A 148 3.43 8.29 -3.42
CA ALA A 148 3.01 6.90 -3.62
C ALA A 148 3.63 6.26 -4.88
N TYR A 149 4.04 7.10 -5.86
CA TYR A 149 4.50 6.69 -7.18
C TYR A 149 5.75 7.50 -7.59
N PRO A 150 6.91 7.29 -6.97
CA PRO A 150 8.10 8.15 -7.10
C PRO A 150 8.77 8.20 -8.48
N ASP A 151 8.18 7.66 -9.54
CA ASP A 151 8.73 7.71 -10.89
C ASP A 151 7.64 8.12 -11.89
N ASP A 152 7.57 9.39 -12.29
CA ASP A 152 6.83 10.00 -13.44
C ASP A 152 5.67 9.17 -14.07
N VAL A 153 4.88 8.48 -13.24
CA VAL A 153 3.75 7.69 -13.69
C VAL A 153 2.51 8.58 -13.71
N PHE A 154 2.02 8.87 -14.90
CA PHE A 154 0.71 9.49 -15.07
C PHE A 154 -0.37 8.56 -14.52
N VAL A 155 -0.76 8.75 -13.27
CA VAL A 155 -1.92 8.11 -12.65
C VAL A 155 -2.99 9.19 -12.44
N ASP A 156 -4.24 8.85 -12.72
CA ASP A 156 -5.38 9.75 -12.54
C ASP A 156 -5.46 10.16 -11.04
N ASP A 157 -5.51 11.46 -10.75
CA ASP A 157 -5.58 12.01 -9.39
C ASP A 157 -6.83 11.57 -8.60
N ARG A 158 -7.87 11.03 -9.25
CA ARG A 158 -9.00 10.35 -8.61
C ARG A 158 -8.60 9.08 -7.87
N THR A 159 -7.48 8.47 -8.23
CA THR A 159 -6.95 7.27 -7.56
C THR A 159 -6.60 7.54 -6.10
N VAL A 160 -6.09 8.74 -5.76
CA VAL A 160 -5.80 9.13 -4.37
C VAL A 160 -7.07 9.13 -3.51
N ASP A 161 -8.18 9.66 -4.01
CA ASP A 161 -9.44 9.73 -3.27
C ASP A 161 -9.95 8.32 -2.91
N SER A 162 -9.78 7.36 -3.82
CA SER A 162 -10.12 5.95 -3.59
C SER A 162 -9.22 5.32 -2.53
N HIS A 163 -7.91 5.59 -2.54
CA HIS A 163 -7.00 5.11 -1.49
C HIS A 163 -7.34 5.71 -0.13
N ILE A 164 -7.60 7.01 -0.05
CA ILE A 164 -8.01 7.68 1.20
C ILE A 164 -9.32 7.07 1.75
N LYS A 165 -10.32 6.87 0.90
CA LYS A 165 -11.59 6.23 1.29
C LYS A 165 -11.35 4.83 1.87
N ARG A 166 -10.52 4.01 1.22
CA ARG A 166 -10.18 2.66 1.69
C ARG A 166 -9.41 2.69 3.01
N MET A 167 -8.39 3.56 3.13
CA MET A 167 -7.65 3.72 4.38
C MET A 167 -8.58 4.07 5.54
N ARG A 168 -9.42 5.11 5.40
CA ARG A 168 -10.38 5.49 6.43
C ARG A 168 -11.28 4.32 6.84
N ARG A 169 -11.74 3.52 5.88
CA ARG A 169 -12.55 2.33 6.18
C ARG A 169 -11.74 1.30 6.98
N LYS A 170 -10.49 1.03 6.61
CA LYS A 170 -9.63 0.08 7.32
C LYS A 170 -9.34 0.51 8.76
N PHE A 171 -9.07 1.80 8.98
CA PHE A 171 -8.91 2.35 10.33
C PHE A 171 -10.21 2.27 11.14
N LYS A 172 -11.36 2.51 10.51
CA LYS A 172 -12.68 2.40 11.18
C LYS A 172 -13.06 0.97 11.56
N LEU A 173 -12.44 -0.05 10.99
CA LEU A 173 -12.61 -1.44 11.47
C LEU A 173 -11.93 -1.67 12.83
N VAL A 174 -10.89 -0.90 13.12
CA VAL A 174 -10.13 -0.95 14.38
C VAL A 174 -10.68 0.06 15.38
N ASP A 175 -11.01 1.27 14.92
CA ASP A 175 -11.56 2.34 15.73
C ASP A 175 -12.68 3.05 14.96
N ALA A 176 -13.93 2.80 15.35
CA ALA A 176 -15.10 3.39 14.69
C ALA A 176 -15.13 4.93 14.74
N ALA A 177 -14.41 5.55 15.68
CA ALA A 177 -14.30 6.99 15.84
C ALA A 177 -13.13 7.59 15.04
N PHE A 178 -12.39 6.78 14.24
CA PHE A 178 -11.25 7.27 13.45
C PHE A 178 -11.63 8.43 12.52
N ASP A 179 -10.96 9.57 12.68
CA ASP A 179 -11.13 10.80 11.89
C ASP A 179 -9.81 11.55 11.62
N ALA A 180 -8.66 10.92 11.92
CA ALA A 180 -7.34 11.54 11.81
C ALA A 180 -6.87 11.90 10.38
N ILE A 181 -7.58 11.50 9.34
CA ILE A 181 -7.30 11.93 7.96
C ILE A 181 -8.39 12.91 7.52
N ASP A 182 -8.03 14.18 7.39
CA ASP A 182 -8.95 15.25 6.98
C ASP A 182 -8.98 15.43 5.47
N THR A 183 -10.13 15.91 4.96
CA THR A 183 -10.29 16.37 3.58
C THR A 183 -10.46 17.87 3.55
N LEU A 184 -9.56 18.56 2.86
CA LEU A 184 -9.71 19.99 2.58
C LEU A 184 -10.13 20.14 1.11
N TYR A 185 -11.41 20.45 0.92
CA TYR A 185 -11.98 20.57 -0.42
C TYR A 185 -11.21 21.56 -1.29
N GLY A 186 -10.83 21.12 -2.49
CA GLY A 186 -10.04 21.88 -3.44
C GLY A 186 -8.54 21.97 -3.14
N ALA A 187 -8.07 21.59 -1.94
CA ALA A 187 -6.66 21.65 -1.53
C ALA A 187 -6.01 20.28 -1.44
N GLY A 188 -6.68 19.29 -0.83
CA GLY A 188 -6.12 17.95 -0.65
C GLY A 188 -6.47 17.33 0.70
N TYR A 189 -5.49 16.68 1.32
CA TYR A 189 -5.64 15.92 2.56
C TYR A 189 -4.57 16.29 3.59
N SER A 190 -4.88 16.12 4.86
CA SER A 190 -3.92 16.24 5.96
C SER A 190 -4.14 15.13 6.98
N PHE A 191 -3.11 14.86 7.78
CA PHE A 191 -3.21 13.96 8.94
C PHE A 191 -3.21 14.83 10.20
N THR A 192 -4.15 14.58 11.10
CA THR A 192 -4.22 15.24 12.40
C THR A 192 -3.70 14.29 13.48
N ASP A 193 -2.78 14.80 14.32
CA ASP A 193 -2.22 14.06 15.45
C ASP A 193 -3.32 13.98 16.53
N ALA A 194 -3.90 12.81 16.73
CA ALA A 194 -5.01 12.56 17.65
C ALA A 194 -4.51 11.94 18.97
#